data_f4df37d59fc71d1a848edfbb3599524f
#
_entry.id   f4df37d59fc71d1a848edfbb3599524f
#
_cell.length_a   1.000
_cell.length_b   1.000
_cell.length_c   1.000
_cell.angle_alpha   90.00
_cell.angle_beta   90.00
_cell.angle_gamma   90.00
#
_symmetry.space_group_name_H-M   'P 1'
#
loop_
_entity.id
_entity.type
_entity.pdbx_description
1 polymer ?
#
loop_
_entity_poly.entity_id
_entity_poly.type
_entity_poly.pdbx_seq_one_letter_code
_entity_poly.pdbx_strand_id
1 'polypeptide(L)'
;MSIITDNTVLVHIYSGLEYKNKVTLGLLVALEAEKNDHKVTLFLAGDGVNVLSCKKAGEIVGIGTGDLYEHLENLRNSKVRIYVSGLSAKSRGHDETLLEGFNAEFAMPDVLVDESIKADSVLCY
;
A
#
# COMPACT_ATOMS: atom_id res chain seq x y z
N MET A 1 -13.58 -19.75 -19.99
CA MET A 1 -13.30 -19.62 -19.46
C MET A 1 -12.85 -19.26 -18.65
N SER A 2 -12.72 -19.15 -18.13
CA SER A 2 -12.30 -18.70 -17.40
C SER A 2 -11.62 -18.68 -16.81
N ILE A 3 -11.22 -18.44 -16.27
CA ILE A 3 -10.52 -18.23 -15.94
C ILE A 3 -10.02 -17.87 -14.89
N ILE A 4 -9.49 -17.73 -14.28
CA ILE A 4 -9.01 -17.41 -13.41
C ILE A 4 -8.68 -16.57 -12.76
N THR A 5 -8.54 -16.47 -11.99
CA THR A 5 -8.62 -15.49 -11.63
C THR A 5 -8.39 -15.06 -10.28
N ASP A 6 -8.32 -15.69 -9.22
CA ASP A 6 -8.01 -15.34 -7.86
C ASP A 6 -6.52 -15.37 -7.59
N ASN A 7 -5.77 -14.62 -8.35
CA ASN A 7 -4.35 -14.47 -8.04
C ASN A 7 -4.19 -13.56 -6.84
N THR A 8 -3.14 -13.80 -6.07
CA THR A 8 -2.78 -13.01 -4.91
C THR A 8 -1.60 -12.12 -5.28
N VAL A 9 -1.76 -10.82 -5.08
CA VAL A 9 -0.73 -9.83 -5.42
C VAL A 9 -0.30 -9.12 -4.15
N LEU A 10 1.00 -9.09 -3.89
CA LEU A 10 1.58 -8.30 -2.81
C LEU A 10 2.25 -7.08 -3.43
N VAL A 11 1.82 -5.89 -3.03
CA VAL A 11 2.47 -4.64 -3.40
C VAL A 11 3.23 -4.16 -2.18
N HIS A 12 4.54 -4.05 -2.29
CA HIS A 12 5.42 -3.62 -1.22
C HIS A 12 5.98 -2.24 -1.54
N ILE A 13 5.63 -1.25 -0.73
CA ILE A 13 6.13 0.12 -0.89
C ILE A 13 7.05 0.44 0.28
N TYR A 14 8.30 0.73 -0.03
CA TYR A 14 9.29 1.14 0.97
C TYR A 14 9.89 2.51 0.65
N SER A 15 9.42 3.16 -0.40
CA SER A 15 9.81 4.53 -0.76
C SER A 15 8.93 5.52 -0.01
N GLY A 16 9.50 6.66 0.34
CA GLY A 16 8.78 7.72 1.04
C GLY A 16 8.16 8.74 0.10
N LEU A 17 7.57 9.78 0.71
CA LEU A 17 6.81 10.80 -0.01
C LEU A 17 7.65 11.62 -0.98
N GLU A 18 8.96 11.71 -0.76
CA GLU A 18 9.87 12.41 -1.67
C GLU A 18 9.96 11.71 -3.04
N TYR A 19 9.60 10.42 -3.10
CA TYR A 19 9.56 9.67 -4.34
C TYR A 19 8.12 9.57 -4.85
N LYS A 20 7.54 10.71 -5.13
CA LYS A 20 6.11 10.83 -5.47
C LYS A 20 5.65 9.88 -6.59
N ASN A 21 6.50 9.68 -7.59
CA ASN A 21 6.13 8.81 -8.71
C ASN A 21 6.07 7.34 -8.29
N LYS A 22 6.95 6.92 -7.39
CA LYS A 22 6.96 5.53 -6.91
C LYS A 22 5.75 5.23 -6.04
N VAL A 23 5.46 6.11 -5.09
CA VAL A 23 4.35 5.86 -4.15
C VAL A 23 3.01 5.96 -4.84
N THR A 24 2.82 6.92 -5.74
CA THR A 24 1.56 7.03 -6.47
C THR A 24 1.38 5.86 -7.44
N LEU A 25 2.45 5.44 -8.13
CA LEU A 25 2.38 4.28 -9.02
C LEU A 25 2.08 3.00 -8.22
N GLY A 26 2.73 2.80 -7.08
CA GLY A 26 2.49 1.61 -6.26
C GLY A 26 1.04 1.49 -5.81
N LEU A 27 0.43 2.60 -5.37
CA LEU A 27 -0.98 2.59 -4.98
C LEU A 27 -1.91 2.39 -6.18
N LEU A 28 -1.57 3.02 -7.31
CA LEU A 28 -2.34 2.85 -8.53
C LEU A 28 -2.36 1.37 -8.95
N VAL A 29 -1.21 0.71 -8.90
CA VAL A 29 -1.10 -0.70 -9.23
C VAL A 29 -1.91 -1.57 -8.27
N ALA A 30 -1.84 -1.30 -6.98
CA ALA A 30 -2.60 -2.05 -5.98
C ALA A 30 -4.12 -1.92 -6.24
N LEU A 31 -4.58 -0.72 -6.50
CA LEU A 31 -5.99 -0.46 -6.77
C LEU A 31 -6.44 -1.10 -8.08
N GLU A 32 -5.59 -1.07 -9.10
CA GLU A 32 -5.92 -1.67 -10.38
C GLU A 32 -5.99 -3.20 -10.27
N ALA A 33 -5.09 -3.81 -9.51
CA ALA A 33 -5.12 -5.25 -9.27
C ALA A 33 -6.41 -5.67 -8.58
N GLU A 34 -6.86 -4.89 -7.59
CA GLU A 34 -8.12 -5.19 -6.92
C GLU A 34 -9.32 -5.03 -7.86
N LYS A 35 -9.29 -4.00 -8.69
CA LYS A 35 -10.34 -3.78 -9.70
C LYS A 35 -10.49 -4.98 -10.64
N ASN A 36 -9.39 -5.67 -10.89
CA ASN A 36 -9.36 -6.85 -11.75
C ASN A 36 -9.61 -8.15 -10.97
N ASP A 37 -10.20 -8.01 -9.78
CA ASP A 37 -10.63 -9.14 -8.94
C ASP A 37 -9.50 -9.99 -8.36
N HIS A 38 -8.29 -9.44 -8.30
CA HIS A 38 -7.21 -10.10 -7.59
C HIS A 38 -7.27 -9.78 -6.11
N LYS A 39 -6.79 -10.70 -5.29
CA LYS A 39 -6.66 -10.46 -3.86
C LYS A 39 -5.36 -9.70 -3.62
N VAL A 40 -5.48 -8.50 -3.08
CA VAL A 40 -4.33 -7.60 -2.93
C VAL A 40 -3.99 -7.35 -1.47
N THR A 41 -2.71 -7.47 -1.17
CA THR A 41 -2.13 -7.05 0.10
C THR A 41 -1.12 -5.95 -0.19
N LEU A 42 -1.20 -4.88 0.57
CA LEU A 42 -0.24 -3.79 0.52
C LEU A 42 0.60 -3.83 1.79
N PHE A 43 1.92 -3.84 1.64
CA PHE A 43 2.83 -3.79 2.79
C PHE A 43 3.68 -2.52 2.70
N LEU A 44 3.58 -1.68 3.74
CA LEU A 44 4.34 -0.43 3.81
C LEU A 44 5.45 -0.57 4.84
N ALA A 45 6.69 -0.34 4.44
CA ALA A 45 7.85 -0.46 5.31
C ALA A 45 8.84 0.68 5.06
N GLY A 46 9.77 0.88 5.99
CA GLY A 46 10.72 1.98 5.87
C GLY A 46 10.00 3.30 5.75
N ASP A 47 10.46 4.16 4.86
CA ASP A 47 9.81 5.44 4.62
C ASP A 47 8.42 5.31 4.00
N GLY A 48 8.09 4.12 3.46
CA GLY A 48 6.77 3.85 2.90
C GLY A 48 5.65 3.95 3.92
N VAL A 49 5.93 3.82 5.21
CA VAL A 49 4.89 3.97 6.23
C VAL A 49 4.31 5.39 6.24
N ASN A 50 5.07 6.37 5.76
CA ASN A 50 4.61 7.76 5.71
C ASN A 50 3.54 7.98 4.63
N VAL A 51 3.35 7.02 3.73
CA VAL A 51 2.37 7.15 2.64
C VAL A 51 0.97 7.41 3.17
N LEU A 52 0.59 6.75 4.26
CA LEU A 52 -0.74 6.93 4.85
C LEU A 52 -0.92 8.27 5.55
N SER A 53 0.14 9.03 5.75
CA SER A 53 0.06 10.32 6.45
C SER A 53 -0.31 11.50 5.54
N CYS A 54 -0.46 11.28 4.24
CA CYS A 54 -0.89 12.33 3.32
C CYS A 54 -2.33 12.72 3.62
N LYS A 55 -2.57 13.99 3.92
CA LYS A 55 -3.87 14.49 4.40
C LYS A 55 -4.58 15.40 3.42
N LYS A 56 -3.96 15.72 2.27
CA LYS A 56 -4.45 16.80 1.44
C LYS A 56 -4.29 16.50 -0.04
N ALA A 57 -5.39 16.66 -0.79
CA ALA A 57 -5.36 16.53 -2.24
C ALA A 57 -4.39 17.56 -2.85
N GLY A 58 -3.67 17.13 -3.86
CA GLY A 58 -2.72 17.99 -4.57
C GLY A 58 -1.36 18.14 -3.91
N GLU A 59 -1.17 17.58 -2.72
CA GLU A 59 0.09 17.66 -2.00
C GLU A 59 1.18 16.79 -2.63
N ILE A 60 0.82 15.57 -2.98
CA ILE A 60 1.73 14.60 -3.60
C ILE A 60 1.09 14.11 -4.88
N VAL A 61 1.59 14.56 -6.03
CA VAL A 61 1.02 14.20 -7.33
C VAL A 61 2.10 13.61 -8.21
N GLY A 62 1.91 12.38 -8.64
CA GLY A 62 2.83 11.72 -9.56
C GLY A 62 2.66 12.21 -10.99
N ILE A 63 3.72 12.11 -11.75
CA ILE A 63 3.69 12.47 -13.18
C ILE A 63 3.04 11.31 -13.93
N GLY A 64 1.76 11.47 -14.27
CA GLY A 64 1.00 10.44 -14.98
C GLY A 64 0.47 9.32 -14.08
N THR A 65 0.73 9.36 -12.76
CA THR A 65 0.36 8.29 -11.84
C THR A 65 -0.63 8.73 -10.76
N GLY A 66 -1.10 9.96 -10.84
CA GLY A 66 -2.21 10.44 -10.03
C GLY A 66 -1.83 11.10 -8.72
N ASP A 67 -2.88 11.49 -7.99
CA ASP A 67 -2.78 12.19 -6.72
C ASP A 67 -2.80 11.17 -5.58
N LEU A 68 -1.81 11.21 -4.70
CA LEU A 68 -1.70 10.27 -3.60
C LEU A 68 -2.93 10.29 -2.69
N TYR A 69 -3.43 11.47 -2.36
CA TYR A 69 -4.60 11.59 -1.48
C TYR A 69 -5.83 10.91 -2.10
N GLU A 70 -6.04 11.09 -3.39
CA GLU A 70 -7.16 10.44 -4.08
C GLU A 70 -6.99 8.92 -4.08
N HIS A 71 -5.77 8.43 -4.29
CA HIS A 71 -5.49 6.99 -4.18
C HIS A 71 -5.79 6.47 -2.77
N LEU A 72 -5.43 7.24 -1.74
CA LEU A 72 -5.71 6.85 -0.36
C LEU A 72 -7.21 6.79 -0.07
N GLU A 73 -7.99 7.74 -0.62
CA GLU A 73 -9.43 7.72 -0.49
C GLU A 73 -10.02 6.47 -1.15
N ASN A 74 -9.53 6.12 -2.33
CA ASN A 74 -9.95 4.91 -3.01
C ASN A 74 -9.54 3.66 -2.23
N LEU A 75 -8.37 3.70 -1.62
CA LEU A 75 -7.87 2.61 -0.80
C LEU A 75 -8.74 2.37 0.43
N ARG A 76 -9.21 3.46 1.07
CA ARG A 76 -10.13 3.36 2.23
C ARG A 76 -11.42 2.66 1.87
N ASN A 77 -11.87 2.79 0.63
CA ASN A 77 -13.11 2.21 0.14
C ASN A 77 -12.90 0.86 -0.57
N SER A 78 -11.68 0.34 -0.51
CA SER A 78 -11.32 -0.91 -1.16
C SER A 78 -11.26 -2.07 -0.19
N LYS A 79 -11.05 -3.27 -0.71
CA LYS A 79 -10.84 -4.48 0.10
C LYS A 79 -9.36 -4.79 0.29
N VAL A 80 -8.47 -3.89 -0.16
CA VAL A 80 -7.04 -4.11 -0.03
C VAL A 80 -6.66 -4.23 1.44
N ARG A 81 -5.99 -5.33 1.78
CA ARG A 81 -5.43 -5.53 3.12
C ARG A 81 -4.13 -4.76 3.22
N ILE A 82 -3.97 -3.99 4.29
CA ILE A 82 -2.78 -3.16 4.48
C ILE A 82 -2.04 -3.59 5.73
N TYR A 83 -0.76 -3.88 5.57
CA TYR A 83 0.16 -4.04 6.68
C TYR A 83 1.12 -2.87 6.70
N VAL A 84 1.40 -2.36 7.88
CA VAL A 84 2.33 -1.25 8.08
C VAL A 84 3.40 -1.73 9.05
N SER A 85 4.66 -1.62 8.66
CA SER A 85 5.77 -2.01 9.53
C SER A 85 5.69 -1.27 10.87
N GLY A 86 5.51 -2.02 11.95
CA GLY A 86 5.46 -1.43 13.28
C GLY A 86 6.79 -0.82 13.70
N LEU A 87 7.90 -1.44 13.32
CA LEU A 87 9.23 -0.92 13.61
C LEU A 87 9.47 0.40 12.90
N SER A 88 9.13 0.45 11.62
CA SER A 88 9.31 1.66 10.81
C SER A 88 8.39 2.79 11.26
N ALA A 89 7.15 2.47 11.59
CA ALA A 89 6.18 3.46 12.05
C ALA A 89 6.61 4.06 13.39
N LYS A 90 6.98 3.22 14.34
CA LYS A 90 7.38 3.66 15.67
C LYS A 90 8.61 4.57 15.61
N SER A 91 9.61 4.20 14.82
CA SER A 91 10.84 4.97 14.70
C SER A 91 10.60 6.34 14.04
N ARG A 92 9.45 6.52 13.36
CA ARG A 92 9.07 7.78 12.71
C ARG A 92 7.99 8.54 13.48
N GLY A 93 7.70 8.11 14.72
CA GLY A 93 6.76 8.81 15.59
C GLY A 93 5.28 8.57 15.29
N HIS A 94 4.96 7.54 14.54
CA HIS A 94 3.57 7.18 14.25
C HIS A 94 2.98 6.26 15.33
N ASP A 95 1.68 6.37 15.52
CA ASP A 95 0.89 5.48 16.39
C ASP A 95 -0.31 4.96 15.61
N GLU A 96 -1.29 4.38 16.31
CA GLU A 96 -2.46 3.79 15.67
C GLU A 96 -3.30 4.77 14.86
N THR A 97 -3.17 6.06 15.12
CA THR A 97 -3.93 7.07 14.37
C THR A 97 -3.56 7.08 12.89
N LEU A 98 -2.34 6.63 12.57
CA LEU A 98 -1.91 6.50 11.18
C LEU A 98 -2.83 5.58 10.38
N LEU A 99 -3.41 4.57 11.03
CA LEU A 99 -4.18 3.51 10.39
C LEU A 99 -5.68 3.84 10.26
N GLU A 100 -6.13 4.94 10.84
CA GLU A 100 -7.56 5.27 10.89
C GLU A 100 -8.20 5.35 9.51
N GLY A 101 -9.32 4.64 9.36
CA GLY A 101 -10.07 4.62 8.13
C GLY A 101 -9.60 3.62 7.09
N PHE A 102 -8.49 2.91 7.35
CA PHE A 102 -7.95 1.90 6.45
C PHE A 102 -8.15 0.49 7.01
N ASN A 103 -8.23 -0.48 6.12
CA ASN A 103 -8.19 -1.90 6.52
C ASN A 103 -6.73 -2.27 6.78
N ALA A 104 -6.19 -1.77 7.88
CA ALA A 104 -4.75 -1.80 8.15
C ALA A 104 -4.43 -2.22 9.58
N GLU A 105 -3.26 -2.84 9.72
CA GLU A 105 -2.71 -3.15 11.03
C GLU A 105 -1.19 -3.08 10.97
N PHE A 106 -0.57 -2.87 12.13
CA PHE A 106 0.88 -2.93 12.23
C PHE A 106 1.33 -4.39 12.17
N ALA A 107 2.49 -4.61 11.58
CA ALA A 107 3.03 -5.95 11.40
C ALA A 107 4.55 -5.94 11.55
N MET A 108 5.08 -7.10 11.89
CA MET A 108 6.52 -7.31 12.02
C MET A 108 7.07 -7.90 10.72
N PRO A 109 8.41 -7.95 10.55
CA PRO A 109 9.01 -8.43 9.30
C PRO A 109 8.61 -9.85 8.88
N ASP A 110 8.29 -10.71 9.83
CA ASP A 110 7.87 -12.08 9.53
C ASP A 110 6.59 -12.11 8.69
N VAL A 111 5.69 -11.14 8.89
CA VAL A 111 4.46 -11.05 8.10
C VAL A 111 4.78 -10.73 6.65
N LEU A 112 5.76 -9.86 6.40
CA LEU A 112 6.19 -9.55 5.04
C LEU A 112 6.73 -10.80 4.34
N VAL A 113 7.54 -11.58 5.06
CA VAL A 113 8.08 -12.83 4.52
C VAL A 113 6.94 -13.81 4.19
N ASP A 114 6.01 -14.00 5.12
CA ASP A 114 4.88 -14.92 4.91
C ASP A 114 4.01 -14.49 3.75
N GLU A 115 3.68 -13.22 3.67
CA GLU A 115 2.84 -12.70 2.59
C GLU A 115 3.54 -12.78 1.24
N SER A 116 4.86 -12.59 1.22
CA SER A 116 5.66 -12.72 0.00
C SER A 116 5.64 -14.16 -0.52
N ILE A 117 5.75 -15.12 0.39
CA ILE A 117 5.77 -16.54 0.02
C ILE A 117 4.39 -16.98 -0.50
N LYS A 118 3.31 -16.48 0.09
CA LYS A 118 1.94 -16.82 -0.31
C LYS A 118 1.51 -16.15 -1.60
N ALA A 119 2.10 -15.03 -1.95
CA ALA A 119 1.66 -14.26 -3.11
C ALA A 119 2.07 -14.92 -4.41
N ASP A 120 1.18 -14.85 -5.40
CA ASP A 120 1.50 -15.29 -6.76
C ASP A 120 2.45 -14.29 -7.42
N SER A 121 2.32 -13.01 -7.08
CA SER A 121 3.18 -11.95 -7.60
C SER A 121 3.51 -10.96 -6.51
N VAL A 122 4.77 -10.47 -6.52
CA VAL A 122 5.23 -9.45 -5.59
C VAL A 122 5.78 -8.29 -6.41
N LEU A 123 5.23 -7.10 -6.18
CA LEU A 123 5.63 -5.87 -6.88
C LEU A 123 6.13 -4.87 -5.86
N CYS A 124 7.32 -4.33 -6.09
CA CYS A 124 8.00 -3.44 -5.14
C CYS A 124 8.19 -2.03 -5.69
N TYR A 125 7.93 -1.07 -4.86
CA TYR A 125 8.06 0.34 -5.24
C TYR A 125 8.77 1.19 -4.19
#